data_59a2700e8ec8fa8808ac2b0551890741
#
_entry.id   59a2700e8ec8fa8808ac2b0551890741
#
_cell.length_a   1.000
_cell.length_b   1.000
_cell.length_c   1.000
_cell.angle_alpha   90.00
_cell.angle_beta   90.00
_cell.angle_gamma   90.00
#
_symmetry.space_group_name_H-M   'P 1'
#
loop_
_entity.id
_entity.type
_entity.pdbx_description
1 polymer ?
#
loop_
_entity_poly.entity_id
_entity_poly.type
_entity_poly.pdbx_seq_one_letter_code
_entity_poly.pdbx_strand_id
1 'polypeptide(L)'
;SEADQSEAVAMAPLPCNAPTVQVAVVGAHLYGQPLNWQLLESSARLLRLTTTSADYRLYALANTSPPKPGLVRVPAQGASIEVEVWEMPLSLFGAFVTAIPAPLGIGSLQLADGTWVKGFICEPAGLEGALDITDFKGWRAYRAAQTSSIAH
;
A
#
# COMPACT_ATOMS: atom_id res chain seq x y z
N SER A 1 7.57 29.78 29.68
CA SER A 1 8.96 29.87 29.19
C SER A 1 9.06 29.35 27.77
N GLU A 2 10.10 29.68 27.07
CA GLU A 2 10.35 29.20 25.72
C GLU A 2 10.46 27.68 25.67
N ALA A 3 11.05 27.04 26.67
CA ALA A 3 11.17 25.62 26.77
C ALA A 3 9.79 24.96 26.89
N ASP A 4 8.90 25.53 27.70
CA ASP A 4 7.55 24.99 27.85
C ASP A 4 6.74 25.13 26.58
N GLN A 5 6.88 26.23 25.86
CA GLN A 5 6.21 26.42 24.58
C GLN A 5 6.73 25.47 23.52
N SER A 6 8.03 25.22 23.50
CA SER A 6 8.65 24.29 22.57
C SER A 6 8.15 22.85 22.81
N GLU A 7 8.07 22.42 24.07
CA GLU A 7 7.56 21.13 24.44
C GLU A 7 6.08 20.97 24.07
N ALA A 8 5.28 22.01 24.31
CA ALA A 8 3.86 21.99 23.95
C ALA A 8 3.67 21.84 22.44
N VAL A 9 4.48 22.55 21.63
CA VAL A 9 4.42 22.42 20.17
C VAL A 9 4.85 21.03 19.71
N ALA A 10 5.91 20.47 20.31
CA ALA A 10 6.41 19.14 19.94
C ALA A 10 5.41 18.02 20.27
N MET A 11 4.60 18.22 21.32
CA MET A 11 3.62 17.22 21.75
C MET A 11 2.22 17.48 21.22
N ALA A 12 1.98 18.59 20.57
CA ALA A 12 0.70 18.94 20.01
C ALA A 12 0.37 18.03 18.80
N PRO A 13 -0.91 17.69 18.58
CA PRO A 13 -1.29 17.02 17.36
C PRO A 13 -0.92 17.87 16.14
N LEU A 14 -0.70 17.23 15.00
CA LEU A 14 -0.44 17.97 13.77
C LEU A 14 -1.61 18.91 13.47
N PRO A 15 -1.33 20.14 12.99
CA PRO A 15 -2.41 21.03 12.57
C PRO A 15 -3.28 20.36 11.51
N CYS A 16 -4.59 20.65 11.51
CA CYS A 16 -5.50 20.07 10.53
C CYS A 16 -5.18 20.46 9.08
N ASN A 17 -4.37 21.50 8.89
CA ASN A 17 -3.90 21.92 7.56
C ASN A 17 -2.47 21.46 7.28
N ALA A 18 -1.90 20.56 8.09
CA ALA A 18 -0.57 20.02 7.83
C ALA A 18 -0.57 19.25 6.51
N PRO A 19 0.53 19.33 5.74
CA PRO A 19 0.61 18.59 4.49
C PRO A 19 0.45 17.09 4.70
N THR A 20 -0.33 16.47 3.83
CA THR A 20 -0.54 15.03 3.84
C THR A 20 -0.22 14.45 2.46
N VAL A 21 -0.10 13.13 2.42
CA VAL A 21 0.08 12.40 1.18
C VAL A 21 -0.85 11.20 1.19
N GLN A 22 -1.44 10.90 0.03
CA GLN A 22 -2.26 9.72 -0.14
C GLN A 22 -1.38 8.58 -0.65
N VAL A 23 -1.56 7.40 -0.05
CA VAL A 23 -0.81 6.20 -0.39
C VAL A 23 -1.78 5.06 -0.63
N ALA A 24 -1.69 4.44 -1.80
CA ALA A 24 -2.48 3.26 -2.12
C ALA A 24 -1.71 2.01 -1.71
N VAL A 25 -2.37 1.14 -0.98
CA VAL A 25 -1.81 -0.14 -0.54
C VAL A 25 -2.65 -1.28 -1.12
N VAL A 26 -2.02 -2.42 -1.39
CA VAL A 26 -2.63 -3.49 -2.16
C VAL A 26 -2.48 -4.87 -1.51
N GLY A 27 -1.66 -5.00 -0.49
CA GLY A 27 -1.34 -6.31 0.09
C GLY A 27 -1.17 -6.32 1.59
N ALA A 28 0.05 -6.55 2.06
CA ALA A 28 0.32 -6.75 3.48
C ALA A 28 -0.02 -5.53 4.36
N HIS A 29 -0.16 -4.35 3.76
CA HIS A 29 -0.52 -3.12 4.47
C HIS A 29 -2.02 -2.83 4.49
N LEU A 30 -2.85 -3.61 3.80
CA LEU A 30 -4.31 -3.46 3.87
C LEU A 30 -4.79 -3.59 5.31
N TYR A 31 -5.92 -2.96 5.62
CA TYR A 31 -6.50 -3.04 6.96
C TYR A 31 -6.70 -4.50 7.37
N GLY A 32 -6.23 -4.84 8.58
CA GLY A 32 -6.31 -6.19 9.11
C GLY A 32 -5.20 -7.14 8.63
N GLN A 33 -4.33 -6.70 7.74
CA GLN A 33 -3.21 -7.49 7.24
C GLN A 33 -1.95 -7.27 8.10
N PRO A 34 -0.96 -8.17 7.99
CA PRO A 34 0.18 -8.19 8.93
C PRO A 34 0.98 -6.91 9.07
N LEU A 35 1.06 -6.08 8.04
CA LEU A 35 1.86 -4.84 8.09
C LEU A 35 1.00 -3.57 8.17
N ASN A 36 -0.31 -3.70 8.37
CA ASN A 36 -1.16 -2.51 8.50
C ASN A 36 -0.71 -1.62 9.66
N TRP A 37 -0.14 -2.19 10.71
CA TRP A 37 0.35 -1.44 11.86
C TRP A 37 1.35 -0.35 11.49
N GLN A 38 2.11 -0.53 10.39
CA GLN A 38 3.04 0.49 9.92
C GLN A 38 2.33 1.77 9.49
N LEU A 39 1.16 1.62 8.88
CA LEU A 39 0.32 2.78 8.54
C LEU A 39 -0.23 3.45 9.79
N LEU A 40 -0.73 2.66 10.73
CA LEU A 40 -1.29 3.21 11.96
C LEU A 40 -0.23 3.93 12.79
N GLU A 41 0.98 3.40 12.87
CA GLU A 41 2.09 4.07 13.56
C GLU A 41 2.54 5.35 12.85
N SER A 42 2.30 5.45 11.55
CA SER A 42 2.59 6.65 10.78
C SER A 42 1.44 7.66 10.79
N SER A 43 0.51 7.51 11.72
CA SER A 43 -0.68 8.36 11.87
C SER A 43 -1.52 8.42 10.60
N ALA A 44 -1.53 7.35 9.83
CA ALA A 44 -2.33 7.24 8.62
C ALA A 44 -3.78 6.91 8.97
N ARG A 45 -4.69 7.35 8.11
CA ARG A 45 -6.10 7.00 8.21
C ARG A 45 -6.61 6.51 6.86
N LEU A 46 -7.53 5.56 6.91
CA LEU A 46 -8.14 5.02 5.70
C LEU A 46 -9.13 6.04 5.14
N LEU A 47 -8.92 6.45 3.89
CA LEU A 47 -9.83 7.37 3.20
C LEU A 47 -10.92 6.63 2.45
N ARG A 48 -10.56 5.60 1.68
CA ARG A 48 -11.53 4.87 0.86
C ARG A 48 -10.99 3.54 0.37
N LEU A 49 -11.93 2.67 0.03
CA LEU A 49 -11.68 1.44 -0.73
C LEU A 49 -12.00 1.75 -2.19
N THR A 50 -11.11 1.37 -3.08
CA THR A 50 -11.33 1.60 -4.52
C THR A 50 -10.55 0.55 -5.33
N THR A 51 -10.39 0.79 -6.62
CA THR A 51 -9.57 -0.05 -7.49
C THR A 51 -8.60 0.82 -8.28
N THR A 52 -7.58 0.17 -8.83
CA THR A 52 -6.72 0.79 -9.83
C THR A 52 -7.47 0.95 -11.15
N SER A 53 -6.89 1.73 -12.08
CA SER A 53 -7.31 1.65 -13.47
C SER A 53 -7.12 0.21 -13.98
N ALA A 54 -7.66 -0.10 -15.16
CA ALA A 54 -7.62 -1.45 -15.73
C ALA A 54 -6.26 -1.85 -16.32
N ASP A 55 -5.22 -1.10 -16.00
CA ASP A 55 -3.89 -1.28 -16.56
C ASP A 55 -2.92 -2.02 -15.65
N TYR A 56 -3.39 -2.77 -14.66
CA TYR A 56 -2.53 -3.36 -13.64
C TYR A 56 -2.61 -4.87 -13.59
N ARG A 57 -1.52 -5.49 -13.19
CA ARG A 57 -1.44 -6.91 -12.90
C ARG A 57 -0.93 -7.10 -11.48
N LEU A 58 -1.43 -8.14 -10.81
CA LEU A 58 -1.06 -8.44 -9.43
C LEU A 58 -0.38 -9.81 -9.39
N TYR A 59 0.75 -9.87 -8.68
CA TYR A 59 1.55 -11.09 -8.56
C TYR A 59 1.75 -11.43 -7.09
N ALA A 60 1.60 -12.70 -6.73
CA ALA A 60 2.01 -13.18 -5.41
C ALA A 60 3.51 -13.43 -5.47
N LEU A 61 4.28 -12.65 -4.73
CA LEU A 61 5.75 -12.71 -4.76
C LEU A 61 6.26 -13.97 -4.08
N ALA A 62 7.37 -14.50 -4.61
CA ALA A 62 8.05 -15.64 -4.00
C ALA A 62 8.88 -15.21 -2.81
N ASN A 63 9.00 -16.09 -1.80
CA ASN A 63 9.96 -15.94 -0.72
C ASN A 63 9.84 -14.66 0.11
N THR A 64 8.61 -14.14 0.28
CA THR A 64 8.36 -12.99 1.15
C THR A 64 7.77 -13.45 2.48
N SER A 65 8.16 -12.76 3.56
CA SER A 65 7.63 -12.99 4.90
C SER A 65 7.41 -11.63 5.58
N PRO A 66 6.15 -11.25 5.88
CA PRO A 66 4.92 -11.96 5.54
C PRO A 66 4.70 -12.03 4.02
N PRO A 67 3.76 -12.89 3.55
CA PRO A 67 3.43 -12.93 2.13
C PRO A 67 3.03 -11.55 1.61
N LYS A 68 3.48 -11.22 0.41
CA LYS A 68 3.24 -9.90 -0.19
C LYS A 68 2.96 -10.05 -1.68
N PRO A 69 2.06 -9.22 -2.23
CA PRO A 69 1.90 -9.12 -3.67
C PRO A 69 2.81 -8.05 -4.26
N GLY A 70 3.03 -8.13 -5.55
CA GLY A 70 3.64 -7.08 -6.35
C GLY A 70 2.64 -6.56 -7.37
N LEU A 71 2.50 -5.25 -7.46
CA LEU A 71 1.61 -4.59 -8.41
C LEU A 71 2.46 -3.97 -9.52
N VAL A 72 2.08 -4.26 -10.77
CA VAL A 72 2.82 -3.79 -11.95
C VAL A 72 1.84 -3.18 -12.94
N ARG A 73 2.21 -2.02 -13.48
CA ARG A 73 1.40 -1.38 -14.51
C ARG A 73 1.76 -1.97 -15.88
N VAL A 74 0.75 -2.51 -16.56
CA VAL A 74 0.90 -3.12 -17.90
C VAL A 74 -0.23 -2.56 -18.77
N PRO A 75 -0.04 -1.40 -19.39
CA PRO A 75 -1.09 -0.75 -20.17
C PRO A 75 -1.73 -1.69 -21.17
N ALA A 76 -3.06 -1.68 -21.23
CA ALA A 76 -3.90 -2.47 -22.13
C ALA A 76 -3.84 -3.98 -21.91
N GLN A 77 -3.12 -4.48 -20.91
CA GLN A 77 -2.99 -5.92 -20.64
C GLN A 77 -3.21 -6.23 -19.16
N GLY A 78 -4.01 -5.42 -18.49
CA GLY A 78 -4.22 -5.56 -17.06
C GLY A 78 -5.68 -5.65 -16.68
N ALA A 79 -5.92 -5.45 -15.39
CA ALA A 79 -7.24 -5.41 -14.79
C ALA A 79 -7.25 -4.34 -13.69
N SER A 80 -8.45 -4.02 -13.20
CA SER A 80 -8.60 -3.16 -12.04
C SER A 80 -8.40 -3.98 -10.78
N ILE A 81 -7.46 -3.58 -9.94
CA ILE A 81 -7.07 -4.30 -8.72
C ILE A 81 -7.55 -3.53 -7.51
N GLU A 82 -8.12 -4.22 -6.54
CA GLU A 82 -8.59 -3.61 -5.29
C GLU A 82 -7.44 -3.02 -4.49
N VAL A 83 -7.62 -1.78 -4.05
CA VAL A 83 -6.66 -1.05 -3.22
C VAL A 83 -7.38 -0.29 -2.12
N GLU A 84 -6.64 0.05 -1.08
CA GLU A 84 -7.06 1.01 -0.07
C GLU A 84 -6.23 2.26 -0.20
N VAL A 85 -6.87 3.42 -0.16
CA VAL A 85 -6.16 4.70 -0.17
C VAL A 85 -6.14 5.22 1.26
N TRP A 86 -4.92 5.39 1.77
CA TRP A 86 -4.67 5.90 3.11
C TRP A 86 -4.05 7.29 3.00
N GLU A 87 -4.32 8.15 3.98
CA GLU A 87 -3.72 9.48 4.07
C GLU A 87 -2.81 9.52 5.29
N MET A 88 -1.59 10.00 5.11
CA MET A 88 -0.67 10.15 6.23
C MET A 88 -0.01 11.53 6.20
N PRO A 89 0.49 11.99 7.35
CA PRO A 89 1.28 13.22 7.38
C PRO A 89 2.51 13.10 6.49
N LEU A 90 2.75 14.12 5.66
CA LEU A 90 3.92 14.11 4.78
C LEU A 90 5.22 14.01 5.58
N SER A 91 5.26 14.58 6.79
CA SER A 91 6.44 14.53 7.65
C SER A 91 6.82 13.11 8.09
N LEU A 92 5.89 12.14 8.03
CA LEU A 92 6.14 10.75 8.41
C LEU A 92 6.32 9.83 7.21
N PHE A 93 6.11 10.35 6.00
CA PHE A 93 6.15 9.54 4.78
C PHE A 93 7.55 9.01 4.48
N GLY A 94 8.60 9.81 4.70
CA GLY A 94 9.96 9.39 4.43
C GLY A 94 10.39 8.17 5.23
N ALA A 95 10.10 8.14 6.52
CA ALA A 95 10.41 6.99 7.35
C ALA A 95 9.62 5.75 6.91
N PHE A 96 8.35 5.93 6.54
CA PHE A 96 7.52 4.85 6.02
C PHE A 96 8.13 4.24 4.75
N VAL A 97 8.53 5.08 3.80
CA VAL A 97 9.13 4.63 2.53
C VAL A 97 10.46 3.93 2.76
N THR A 98 11.28 4.48 3.66
CA THR A 98 12.61 3.92 3.96
C THR A 98 12.53 2.50 4.50
N ALA A 99 11.44 2.14 5.17
CA ALA A 99 11.26 0.81 5.74
C ALA A 99 10.81 -0.24 4.73
N ILE A 100 10.50 0.14 3.49
CA ILE A 100 10.00 -0.79 2.49
C ILE A 100 11.19 -1.54 1.84
N PRO A 101 11.26 -2.87 1.97
CA PRO A 101 12.35 -3.62 1.35
C PRO A 101 12.10 -3.86 -0.14
N ALA A 102 13.19 -3.91 -0.92
CA ALA A 102 13.10 -4.35 -2.30
C ALA A 102 12.51 -5.77 -2.34
N PRO A 103 11.79 -6.15 -3.37
CA PRO A 103 11.58 -5.48 -4.66
C PRO A 103 10.41 -4.50 -4.67
N LEU A 104 9.84 -4.19 -3.52
CA LEU A 104 8.76 -3.23 -3.42
C LEU A 104 9.31 -1.83 -3.23
N GLY A 105 8.50 -0.84 -3.58
CA GLY A 105 8.84 0.56 -3.42
C GLY A 105 7.60 1.40 -3.63
N ILE A 106 7.78 2.71 -3.57
CA ILE A 106 6.69 3.65 -3.80
C ILE A 106 6.90 4.33 -5.14
N GLY A 107 5.86 4.30 -5.94
CA GLY A 107 5.78 5.03 -7.20
C GLY A 107 4.44 5.72 -7.34
N SER A 108 4.04 5.97 -8.57
CA SER A 108 2.74 6.56 -8.88
C SER A 108 1.80 5.47 -9.40
N LEU A 109 0.57 5.49 -8.92
CA LEU A 109 -0.43 4.48 -9.19
C LEU A 109 -1.72 5.18 -9.62
N GLN A 110 -2.30 4.73 -10.74
CA GLN A 110 -3.53 5.32 -11.26
C GLN A 110 -4.74 4.59 -10.70
N LEU A 111 -5.68 5.36 -10.15
CA LEU A 111 -6.95 4.84 -9.65
C LEU A 111 -7.99 4.77 -10.76
N ALA A 112 -9.09 4.09 -10.48
CA ALA A 112 -10.16 3.87 -11.45
C ALA A 112 -10.76 5.17 -12.00
N ASP A 113 -10.76 6.24 -11.20
CA ASP A 113 -11.26 7.55 -11.61
C ASP A 113 -10.25 8.35 -12.45
N GLY A 114 -9.10 7.78 -12.75
CA GLY A 114 -8.05 8.41 -13.53
C GLY A 114 -7.05 9.24 -12.74
N THR A 115 -7.29 9.47 -11.45
CA THR A 115 -6.35 10.23 -10.62
C THR A 115 -5.13 9.38 -10.27
N TRP A 116 -4.01 10.05 -9.97
CA TRP A 116 -2.76 9.41 -9.60
C TRP A 116 -2.47 9.67 -8.13
N VAL A 117 -2.09 8.63 -7.42
CA VAL A 117 -1.65 8.71 -6.03
C VAL A 117 -0.32 7.99 -5.88
N LYS A 118 0.37 8.21 -4.76
CA LYS A 118 1.52 7.37 -4.43
C LYS A 118 1.00 5.99 -4.04
N GLY A 119 1.80 4.96 -4.30
CA GLY A 119 1.37 3.60 -3.98
C GLY A 119 2.50 2.60 -4.14
N PHE A 120 2.26 1.40 -3.61
CA PHE A 120 3.23 0.31 -3.69
C PHE A 120 3.31 -0.23 -5.10
N ILE A 121 4.51 -0.28 -5.64
CA ILE A 121 4.82 -0.90 -6.93
C ILE A 121 5.94 -1.91 -6.74
N CYS A 122 6.12 -2.77 -7.73
CA CYS A 122 7.11 -3.84 -7.67
C CYS A 122 8.12 -3.70 -8.80
N GLU A 123 9.40 -3.87 -8.47
CA GLU A 123 10.44 -3.96 -9.49
C GLU A 123 10.25 -5.22 -10.34
N PRO A 124 10.59 -5.18 -11.63
CA PRO A 124 10.54 -6.38 -12.47
C PRO A 124 11.30 -7.59 -11.90
N ALA A 125 12.43 -7.33 -11.23
CA ALA A 125 13.22 -8.38 -10.59
C ALA A 125 12.43 -9.20 -9.57
N GLY A 126 11.43 -8.59 -8.92
CA GLY A 126 10.59 -9.28 -7.94
C GLY A 126 9.59 -10.25 -8.54
N LEU A 127 9.38 -10.21 -9.84
CA LEU A 127 8.42 -11.09 -10.52
C LEU A 127 8.98 -12.48 -10.81
N GLU A 128 10.28 -12.68 -10.64
CA GLU A 128 10.88 -14.00 -10.83
C GLU A 128 10.31 -14.98 -9.79
N GLY A 129 9.74 -16.07 -10.29
CA GLY A 129 9.09 -17.06 -9.42
C GLY A 129 7.75 -16.64 -8.85
N ALA A 130 7.24 -15.46 -9.22
CA ALA A 130 5.96 -14.98 -8.73
C ALA A 130 4.80 -15.60 -9.51
N LEU A 131 3.66 -15.74 -8.83
CA LEU A 131 2.43 -16.26 -9.44
C LEU A 131 1.54 -15.08 -9.82
N ASP A 132 1.09 -15.04 -11.07
CA ASP A 132 0.14 -14.04 -11.54
C ASP A 132 -1.23 -14.33 -10.94
N ILE A 133 -1.72 -13.44 -10.10
CA ILE A 133 -3.00 -13.57 -9.41
C ILE A 133 -3.99 -12.48 -9.82
N THR A 134 -3.76 -11.87 -10.98
CA THR A 134 -4.58 -10.77 -11.48
C THR A 134 -6.06 -11.12 -11.56
N ASP A 135 -6.40 -12.36 -11.89
CA ASP A 135 -7.79 -12.81 -12.03
C ASP A 135 -8.57 -12.75 -10.71
N PHE A 136 -7.89 -12.77 -9.57
CA PHE A 136 -8.54 -12.59 -8.27
C PHE A 136 -8.96 -11.13 -8.02
N LYS A 137 -8.43 -10.19 -8.78
CA LYS A 137 -8.73 -8.76 -8.68
C LYS A 137 -8.30 -8.11 -7.36
N GLY A 138 -7.65 -8.84 -6.46
CA GLY A 138 -7.21 -8.30 -5.19
C GLY A 138 -6.55 -9.34 -4.31
N TRP A 139 -5.78 -8.85 -3.34
CA TRP A 139 -4.99 -9.69 -2.44
C TRP A 139 -5.87 -10.50 -1.49
N ARG A 140 -6.93 -9.88 -0.93
CA ARG A 140 -7.80 -10.57 0.02
C ARG A 140 -8.49 -11.77 -0.63
N ALA A 141 -8.98 -11.63 -1.85
CA ALA A 141 -9.64 -12.72 -2.57
C ALA A 141 -8.68 -13.87 -2.82
N TYR A 142 -7.45 -13.55 -3.21
CA TYR A 142 -6.42 -14.57 -3.41
C TYR A 142 -6.11 -15.30 -2.09
N ARG A 143 -5.90 -14.57 -0.99
CA ARG A 143 -5.60 -15.18 0.31
C ARG A 143 -6.75 -16.04 0.81
N ALA A 144 -7.99 -15.60 0.60
CA ALA A 144 -9.17 -16.38 0.99
C ALA A 144 -9.24 -17.70 0.22
N ALA A 145 -8.91 -17.68 -1.08
CA ALA A 145 -8.89 -18.88 -1.90
C ALA A 145 -7.81 -19.87 -1.43
N GLN A 146 -6.63 -19.37 -1.02
CA GLN A 146 -5.58 -20.21 -0.46
C GLN A 146 -6.02 -20.89 0.83
N THR A 147 -6.66 -20.12 1.73
CA THR A 147 -7.15 -20.66 2.99
C THR A 147 -8.20 -21.75 2.75
N SER A 148 -9.13 -21.52 1.81
CA SER A 148 -10.14 -22.49 1.43
C SER A 148 -9.51 -23.77 0.90
N SER A 149 -8.51 -23.67 0.03
CA SER A 149 -7.79 -24.83 -0.52
C SER A 149 -7.08 -25.64 0.57
N ILE A 150 -6.49 -24.95 1.55
CA ILE A 150 -5.80 -25.61 2.66
C ILE A 150 -6.79 -26.33 3.57
N ALA A 151 -8.00 -25.77 3.75
CA ALA A 151 -9.03 -26.36 4.60
C ALA A 151 -9.59 -27.67 4.05
N HIS A 152 -9.41 -27.94 2.80
CA HIS A 152 -9.83 -29.18 2.14
C HIS A 152 -8.71 -30.20 2.08
#